data_c4d12e697a579eb50ab84f589b403639
#
_entry.id   c4d12e697a579eb50ab84f589b403639
#
_cell.length_a   1.000
_cell.length_b   1.000
_cell.length_c   1.000
_cell.angle_alpha   90.00
_cell.angle_beta   90.00
_cell.angle_gamma   90.00
#
_symmetry.space_group_name_H-M   'P 1'
#
loop_
_entity.id
_entity.type
_entity.pdbx_description
1 polymer ?
#
loop_
_entity_poly.entity_id
_entity_poly.type
_entity_poly.pdbx_seq_one_letter_code
_entity_poly.pdbx_strand_id
1 'polypeptide(L)'
;LVLISSAALSDNLERDRELDLFTHRSHFPALENRTYFNYGGQGVMCGASLDSITKNFRQIEALGCFSNAAGDWMMSEYDATKVAIAQEFQVSPSTITLTENTTVGCNIALWAVDWQQGDRLLLSDCEHPGIIAGAIQIQKRFGIEIDYFPLTNTRNSSADGNDSEAVVDLLVQHLQPKTRMVMLSHICWNTGQVLPLKAISKACHDQNVLVAVDAAQSVGVLPLNLADSEADFYAFTTHKWWCSPLGLGALYILPEIFDEIEPVFVGWRGLTGKYPTSHNPIVQWRKDGAKFEVASSTYALYEAMRIAIAHANSWGTQMQRYQRICQLSKILWERLDALPHIDCIRQLPPESGLISFKVNQELAQSAIAKKPHSLIAKQLESEHQILIRALPDPDCLRASVHYLTSIADIDLLVSIFESMN
;
A
#
# COMPACT_ATOMS: atom_id res chain seq x y z
N LEU A 1 -15.72 6.83 -47.98
CA LEU A 1 -15.17 6.23 -46.76
C LEU A 1 -13.80 6.85 -46.53
N VAL A 2 -13.71 7.83 -45.63
CA VAL A 2 -12.45 8.47 -45.22
C VAL A 2 -11.77 7.48 -44.27
N LEU A 3 -10.63 6.93 -44.67
CA LEU A 3 -9.71 6.15 -43.82
C LEU A 3 -9.08 7.10 -42.77
N ILE A 4 -9.67 7.15 -41.58
CA ILE A 4 -9.00 7.78 -40.44
C ILE A 4 -7.79 6.90 -40.11
N SER A 5 -6.59 7.49 -40.09
CA SER A 5 -5.34 6.76 -39.76
C SER A 5 -5.38 6.24 -38.33
N SER A 6 -4.74 5.10 -38.07
CA SER A 6 -4.66 4.52 -36.72
C SER A 6 -4.04 5.50 -35.68
N ALA A 7 -3.17 6.39 -36.12
CA ALA A 7 -2.59 7.46 -35.29
C ALA A 7 -3.66 8.49 -34.87
N ALA A 8 -4.54 8.93 -35.79
CA ALA A 8 -5.59 9.89 -35.46
C ALA A 8 -6.67 9.29 -34.54
N LEU A 9 -6.89 7.98 -34.57
CA LEU A 9 -7.76 7.27 -33.64
C LEU A 9 -7.10 7.14 -32.25
N SER A 10 -5.79 6.91 -32.16
CA SER A 10 -5.06 6.89 -30.91
C SER A 10 -5.04 8.28 -30.25
N ASP A 11 -4.78 9.34 -31.00
CA ASP A 11 -4.75 10.72 -30.51
C ASP A 11 -6.12 11.19 -29.99
N ASN A 12 -7.20 10.78 -30.65
CA ASN A 12 -8.56 11.08 -30.18
C ASN A 12 -8.91 10.32 -28.89
N LEU A 13 -8.52 9.05 -28.79
CA LEU A 13 -8.75 8.24 -27.59
C LEU A 13 -7.93 8.75 -26.40
N GLU A 14 -6.71 9.22 -26.62
CA GLU A 14 -5.89 9.86 -25.57
C GLU A 14 -6.49 11.19 -25.15
N ARG A 15 -6.94 12.00 -26.07
CA ARG A 15 -7.59 13.29 -25.78
C ARG A 15 -8.91 13.12 -25.01
N ASP A 16 -9.72 12.14 -25.35
CA ASP A 16 -10.98 11.82 -24.64
C ASP A 16 -10.69 11.34 -23.22
N ARG A 17 -9.64 10.54 -23.02
CA ARG A 17 -9.17 10.10 -21.69
C ARG A 17 -8.63 11.25 -20.84
N GLU A 18 -7.94 12.22 -21.42
CA GLU A 18 -7.44 13.41 -20.71
C GLU A 18 -8.60 14.33 -20.27
N LEU A 19 -9.64 14.51 -21.10
CA LEU A 19 -10.85 15.25 -20.75
C LEU A 19 -11.64 14.54 -19.64
N ASP A 20 -11.74 13.23 -19.68
CA ASP A 20 -12.35 12.40 -18.66
C ASP A 20 -11.57 12.49 -17.35
N LEU A 21 -10.23 12.44 -17.41
CA LEU A 21 -9.37 12.61 -16.25
C LEU A 21 -9.57 14.00 -15.60
N PHE A 22 -9.65 15.07 -16.37
CA PHE A 22 -9.86 16.40 -15.83
C PHE A 22 -11.15 16.51 -15.02
N THR A 23 -12.25 15.96 -15.57
CA THR A 23 -13.54 15.88 -14.89
C THR A 23 -13.43 15.04 -13.61
N HIS A 24 -12.76 13.88 -13.69
CA HIS A 24 -12.58 12.99 -12.54
C HIS A 24 -11.72 13.64 -11.43
N ARG A 25 -10.63 14.33 -11.79
CA ARG A 25 -9.77 15.07 -10.85
C ARG A 25 -10.51 16.20 -10.13
N SER A 26 -11.49 16.85 -10.77
CA SER A 26 -12.25 17.95 -10.15
C SER A 26 -13.06 17.50 -8.91
N HIS A 27 -13.27 16.21 -8.73
CA HIS A 27 -13.88 15.67 -7.52
C HIS A 27 -12.94 15.61 -6.31
N PHE A 28 -11.65 15.93 -6.48
CA PHE A 28 -10.64 15.88 -5.42
C PHE A 28 -10.20 17.32 -5.03
N PRO A 29 -10.77 17.93 -3.98
CA PRO A 29 -10.51 19.33 -3.63
C PRO A 29 -9.03 19.66 -3.41
N ALA A 30 -8.25 18.70 -2.91
CA ALA A 30 -6.82 18.91 -2.68
C ALA A 30 -5.99 19.07 -3.98
N LEU A 31 -6.53 18.70 -5.14
CA LEU A 31 -5.85 18.81 -6.44
C LEU A 31 -6.14 20.12 -7.19
N GLU A 32 -7.02 20.98 -6.68
CA GLU A 32 -7.36 22.26 -7.33
C GLU A 32 -6.17 23.24 -7.38
N ASN A 33 -5.39 23.28 -6.28
CA ASN A 33 -4.36 24.29 -6.08
C ASN A 33 -2.99 23.67 -5.76
N ARG A 34 -2.80 22.36 -6.02
CA ARG A 34 -1.58 21.65 -5.66
C ARG A 34 -1.22 20.59 -6.69
N THR A 35 0.07 20.50 -6.96
CA THR A 35 0.67 19.39 -7.71
C THR A 35 1.09 18.31 -6.71
N TYR A 36 0.47 17.13 -6.82
CA TYR A 36 0.55 16.13 -5.76
C TYR A 36 1.33 14.89 -6.19
N PHE A 37 2.51 14.69 -5.58
CA PHE A 37 3.40 13.54 -5.79
C PHE A 37 3.69 12.78 -4.50
N ASN A 38 2.74 12.71 -3.55
CA ASN A 38 2.97 12.02 -2.27
C ASN A 38 1.90 10.97 -1.93
N TYR A 39 1.31 10.32 -2.92
CA TYR A 39 0.33 9.23 -2.71
C TYR A 39 0.91 8.06 -1.91
N GLY A 40 2.21 7.76 -2.06
CA GLY A 40 2.91 6.79 -1.24
C GLY A 40 3.06 7.16 0.24
N GLY A 41 2.79 8.43 0.61
CA GLY A 41 2.64 8.88 2.00
C GLY A 41 1.18 8.85 2.43
N GLN A 42 0.35 9.61 1.72
CA GLN A 42 -1.10 9.69 1.92
C GLN A 42 -1.76 10.11 0.61
N GLY A 43 -2.87 9.50 0.24
CA GLY A 43 -3.69 9.91 -0.89
C GLY A 43 -4.64 11.06 -0.53
N VAL A 44 -5.19 11.68 -1.56
CA VAL A 44 -6.18 12.76 -1.45
C VAL A 44 -7.59 12.19 -1.50
N MET A 45 -8.49 12.59 -0.62
CA MET A 45 -9.87 12.12 -0.64
C MET A 45 -10.73 12.92 -1.62
N CYS A 46 -11.67 12.24 -2.28
CA CYS A 46 -12.71 12.92 -3.06
C CYS A 46 -13.76 13.57 -2.13
N GLY A 47 -14.42 14.62 -2.61
CA GLY A 47 -15.46 15.35 -1.86
C GLY A 47 -16.56 14.45 -1.31
N ALA A 48 -17.05 13.52 -2.13
CA ALA A 48 -18.09 12.57 -1.70
C ALA A 48 -17.67 11.70 -0.50
N SER A 49 -16.39 11.27 -0.43
CA SER A 49 -15.85 10.56 0.74
C SER A 49 -15.85 11.47 1.98
N LEU A 50 -15.42 12.72 1.83
CA LEU A 50 -15.40 13.69 2.93
C LEU A 50 -16.80 13.96 3.48
N ASP A 51 -17.78 14.15 2.60
CA ASP A 51 -19.18 14.41 2.98
C ASP A 51 -19.82 13.22 3.70
N SER A 52 -19.52 12.00 3.23
CA SER A 52 -20.05 10.78 3.85
C SER A 52 -19.60 10.60 5.30
N ILE A 53 -18.39 10.99 5.65
CA ILE A 53 -17.87 10.92 7.03
C ILE A 53 -18.75 11.74 7.97
N THR A 54 -18.99 13.00 7.62
CA THR A 54 -19.81 13.89 8.45
C THR A 54 -21.27 13.40 8.52
N LYS A 55 -21.83 12.97 7.39
CA LYS A 55 -23.17 12.37 7.30
C LYS A 55 -23.30 11.17 8.24
N ASN A 56 -22.32 10.26 8.25
CA ASN A 56 -22.38 9.01 9.01
C ASN A 56 -22.23 9.23 10.51
N PHE A 57 -21.41 10.16 10.97
CA PHE A 57 -21.41 10.55 12.37
C PHE A 57 -22.77 11.11 12.80
N ARG A 58 -23.39 11.97 12.00
CA ARG A 58 -24.75 12.48 12.27
C ARG A 58 -25.81 11.37 12.26
N GLN A 59 -25.65 10.37 11.37
CA GLN A 59 -26.55 9.23 11.29
C GLN A 59 -26.53 8.39 12.58
N ILE A 60 -25.35 8.11 13.13
CA ILE A 60 -25.20 7.38 14.39
C ILE A 60 -25.91 8.13 15.52
N GLU A 61 -25.71 9.45 15.63
CA GLU A 61 -26.36 10.28 16.63
C GLU A 61 -27.90 10.31 16.45
N ALA A 62 -28.39 10.44 15.20
CA ALA A 62 -29.81 10.47 14.91
C ALA A 62 -30.54 9.14 15.21
N LEU A 63 -29.84 7.99 15.01
CA LEU A 63 -30.37 6.67 15.36
C LEU A 63 -30.38 6.44 16.90
N GLY A 64 -29.66 7.27 17.64
CA GLY A 64 -29.37 7.09 19.06
C GLY A 64 -28.20 6.13 19.27
N CYS A 65 -27.07 6.68 19.69
CA CYS A 65 -25.85 5.91 19.94
C CYS A 65 -26.15 4.68 20.82
N PHE A 66 -25.74 3.51 20.46
CA PHE A 66 -25.98 2.26 21.17
C PHE A 66 -27.44 1.74 21.14
N SER A 67 -28.31 2.31 20.29
CA SER A 67 -29.64 1.71 20.01
C SER A 67 -29.47 0.47 19.11
N ASN A 68 -30.52 -0.38 19.08
CA ASN A 68 -30.53 -1.51 18.15
C ASN A 68 -30.40 -1.03 16.69
N ALA A 69 -31.11 0.06 16.32
CA ALA A 69 -31.04 0.63 14.97
C ALA A 69 -29.62 1.12 14.61
N ALA A 70 -28.91 1.74 15.55
CA ALA A 70 -27.52 2.13 15.34
C ALA A 70 -26.60 0.90 15.22
N GLY A 71 -26.83 -0.12 16.05
CA GLY A 71 -26.10 -1.40 16.00
C GLY A 71 -26.27 -2.10 14.64
N ASP A 72 -27.51 -2.23 14.18
CA ASP A 72 -27.83 -2.86 12.87
C ASP A 72 -27.20 -2.08 11.72
N TRP A 73 -27.26 -0.76 11.74
CA TRP A 73 -26.62 0.08 10.74
C TRP A 73 -25.09 -0.11 10.74
N MET A 74 -24.44 -0.07 11.92
CA MET A 74 -22.99 -0.26 12.04
C MET A 74 -22.55 -1.63 11.51
N MET A 75 -23.33 -2.69 11.78
CA MET A 75 -23.02 -4.02 11.25
C MET A 75 -23.21 -4.10 9.74
N SER A 76 -24.25 -3.45 9.19
CA SER A 76 -24.44 -3.35 7.74
C SER A 76 -23.26 -2.64 7.05
N GLU A 77 -22.75 -1.54 7.64
CA GLU A 77 -21.58 -0.82 7.14
C GLU A 77 -20.30 -1.69 7.18
N TYR A 78 -20.11 -2.42 8.25
CA TYR A 78 -19.02 -3.38 8.42
C TYR A 78 -19.04 -4.47 7.36
N ASP A 79 -20.18 -5.14 7.18
CA ASP A 79 -20.31 -6.25 6.22
C ASP A 79 -20.11 -5.75 4.78
N ALA A 80 -20.74 -4.62 4.42
CA ALA A 80 -20.59 -4.01 3.09
C ALA A 80 -19.13 -3.63 2.80
N THR A 81 -18.37 -3.21 3.82
CA THR A 81 -16.97 -2.85 3.68
C THR A 81 -16.09 -4.06 3.43
N LYS A 82 -16.29 -5.15 4.16
CA LYS A 82 -15.58 -6.42 3.91
C LYS A 82 -15.88 -6.97 2.53
N VAL A 83 -17.14 -6.87 2.07
CA VAL A 83 -17.54 -7.28 0.72
C VAL A 83 -16.82 -6.43 -0.34
N ALA A 84 -16.79 -5.11 -0.18
CA ALA A 84 -16.12 -4.22 -1.14
C ALA A 84 -14.61 -4.51 -1.25
N ILE A 85 -13.93 -4.73 -0.11
CA ILE A 85 -12.51 -5.10 -0.09
C ILE A 85 -12.30 -6.46 -0.77
N ALA A 86 -13.11 -7.45 -0.41
CA ALA A 86 -12.99 -8.81 -0.92
C ALA A 86 -13.21 -8.88 -2.44
N GLN A 87 -14.12 -8.06 -2.98
CA GLN A 87 -14.35 -7.94 -4.42
C GLN A 87 -13.13 -7.39 -5.17
N GLU A 88 -12.44 -6.39 -4.60
CA GLU A 88 -11.21 -5.85 -5.21
C GLU A 88 -10.10 -6.90 -5.32
N PHE A 89 -10.08 -7.88 -4.43
CA PHE A 89 -9.03 -8.90 -4.36
C PHE A 89 -9.47 -10.29 -4.82
N GLN A 90 -10.72 -10.45 -5.25
CA GLN A 90 -11.30 -11.72 -5.71
C GLN A 90 -11.23 -12.83 -4.65
N VAL A 91 -11.46 -12.47 -3.39
CA VAL A 91 -11.43 -13.39 -2.25
C VAL A 91 -12.76 -13.39 -1.48
N SER A 92 -12.92 -14.30 -0.52
CA SER A 92 -14.08 -14.30 0.39
C SER A 92 -14.00 -13.16 1.40
N PRO A 93 -15.10 -12.46 1.72
CA PRO A 93 -15.13 -11.50 2.83
C PRO A 93 -14.71 -12.10 4.18
N SER A 94 -14.85 -13.42 4.34
CA SER A 94 -14.43 -14.13 5.55
C SER A 94 -12.91 -14.17 5.76
N THR A 95 -12.12 -13.92 4.72
CA THR A 95 -10.64 -13.88 4.80
C THR A 95 -10.09 -12.51 5.21
N ILE A 96 -10.98 -11.50 5.33
CA ILE A 96 -10.59 -10.12 5.62
C ILE A 96 -10.77 -9.81 7.10
N THR A 97 -9.73 -9.30 7.73
CA THR A 97 -9.72 -8.67 9.05
C THR A 97 -9.63 -7.16 8.86
N LEU A 98 -10.57 -6.37 9.38
CA LEU A 98 -10.48 -4.92 9.34
C LEU A 98 -9.49 -4.42 10.39
N THR A 99 -8.60 -3.52 10.00
CA THR A 99 -7.58 -2.91 10.86
C THR A 99 -7.55 -1.39 10.66
N GLU A 100 -6.78 -0.69 11.48
CA GLU A 100 -6.60 0.76 11.34
C GLU A 100 -5.58 1.14 10.26
N ASN A 101 -4.62 0.25 9.98
CA ASN A 101 -3.55 0.49 9.00
C ASN A 101 -2.71 -0.78 8.75
N THR A 102 -1.79 -0.72 7.79
CA THR A 102 -0.86 -1.81 7.46
C THR A 102 -0.05 -2.28 8.67
N THR A 103 0.48 -1.35 9.48
CA THR A 103 1.35 -1.70 10.61
C THR A 103 0.63 -2.56 11.64
N VAL A 104 -0.66 -2.30 11.90
CA VAL A 104 -1.50 -3.16 12.75
C VAL A 104 -1.64 -4.54 12.12
N GLY A 105 -1.96 -4.63 10.83
CA GLY A 105 -2.07 -5.91 10.12
C GLY A 105 -0.77 -6.71 10.14
N CYS A 106 0.38 -6.08 9.89
CA CYS A 106 1.69 -6.73 9.97
C CYS A 106 2.02 -7.19 11.41
N ASN A 107 1.65 -6.41 12.42
CA ASN A 107 1.80 -6.87 13.80
C ASN A 107 0.89 -8.06 14.11
N ILE A 108 -0.34 -8.10 13.60
CA ILE A 108 -1.19 -9.30 13.76
C ILE A 108 -0.47 -10.52 13.19
N ALA A 109 0.10 -10.44 11.97
CA ALA A 109 0.85 -11.55 11.36
C ALA A 109 2.08 -11.94 12.19
N LEU A 110 2.89 -10.99 12.63
CA LEU A 110 4.09 -11.25 13.46
C LEU A 110 3.75 -11.92 14.79
N TRP A 111 2.69 -11.48 15.45
CA TRP A 111 2.33 -11.98 16.78
C TRP A 111 1.47 -13.24 16.75
N ALA A 112 0.87 -13.59 15.61
CA ALA A 112 0.01 -14.75 15.46
C ALA A 112 0.79 -16.08 15.41
N VAL A 113 2.10 -16.02 15.14
CA VAL A 113 2.99 -17.18 15.10
C VAL A 113 3.40 -17.59 16.52
N ASP A 114 3.35 -18.88 16.82
CA ASP A 114 3.87 -19.43 18.08
C ASP A 114 5.39 -19.54 18.02
N TRP A 115 6.05 -18.40 18.25
CA TRP A 115 7.50 -18.27 18.21
C TRP A 115 8.18 -19.02 19.35
N GLN A 116 9.22 -19.77 19.02
CA GLN A 116 10.07 -20.46 19.97
C GLN A 116 11.48 -19.82 19.98
N GLN A 117 12.18 -19.97 21.11
CA GLN A 117 13.57 -19.47 21.20
C GLN A 117 14.43 -20.11 20.10
N GLY A 118 15.13 -19.27 19.37
CA GLY A 118 16.01 -19.65 18.27
C GLY A 118 15.29 -19.87 16.93
N ASP A 119 13.97 -19.64 16.84
CA ASP A 119 13.30 -19.47 15.55
C ASP A 119 13.84 -18.24 14.84
N ARG A 120 13.60 -18.15 13.53
CA ARG A 120 14.16 -17.08 12.70
C ARG A 120 13.07 -16.39 11.89
N LEU A 121 13.18 -15.07 11.78
CA LEU A 121 12.39 -14.20 10.92
C LEU A 121 13.31 -13.61 9.85
N LEU A 122 12.99 -13.78 8.58
CA LEU A 122 13.74 -13.18 7.47
C LEU A 122 13.04 -11.90 6.99
N LEU A 123 13.78 -10.80 6.93
CA LEU A 123 13.36 -9.49 6.40
C LEU A 123 14.22 -9.09 5.21
N SER A 124 13.74 -8.18 4.38
CA SER A 124 14.60 -7.49 3.42
C SER A 124 15.25 -6.25 4.04
N ASP A 125 16.32 -5.74 3.42
CA ASP A 125 16.93 -4.44 3.75
C ASP A 125 16.10 -3.24 3.23
N CYS A 126 14.95 -3.50 2.61
CA CYS A 126 14.02 -2.49 2.09
C CYS A 126 12.75 -2.32 2.94
N GLU A 127 12.70 -2.89 4.15
CA GLU A 127 11.47 -2.84 4.94
C GLU A 127 11.23 -1.48 5.60
N HIS A 128 9.95 -1.15 5.74
CA HIS A 128 9.55 0.07 6.42
C HIS A 128 9.94 0.02 7.93
N PRO A 129 10.41 1.13 8.54
CA PRO A 129 10.81 1.15 9.97
C PRO A 129 9.76 0.59 10.93
N GLY A 130 8.46 0.71 10.63
CA GLY A 130 7.38 0.14 11.43
C GLY A 130 7.40 -1.40 11.46
N ILE A 131 7.85 -2.05 10.40
CA ILE A 131 8.01 -3.51 10.32
C ILE A 131 9.24 -3.94 11.12
N ILE A 132 10.37 -3.26 10.91
CA ILE A 132 11.61 -3.53 11.63
C ILE A 132 11.40 -3.41 13.15
N ALA A 133 10.70 -2.36 13.59
CA ALA A 133 10.39 -2.17 15.01
C ALA A 133 9.51 -3.30 15.58
N GLY A 134 8.51 -3.77 14.84
CA GLY A 134 7.70 -4.94 15.20
C GLY A 134 8.55 -6.21 15.35
N ALA A 135 9.40 -6.49 14.36
CA ALA A 135 10.31 -7.63 14.36
C ALA A 135 11.27 -7.62 15.56
N ILE A 136 11.90 -6.46 15.85
CA ILE A 136 12.77 -6.28 17.02
C ILE A 136 12.02 -6.56 18.34
N GLN A 137 10.75 -6.17 18.42
CA GLN A 137 9.94 -6.45 19.61
C GLN A 137 9.64 -7.93 19.76
N ILE A 138 9.35 -8.66 18.69
CA ILE A 138 9.21 -10.13 18.69
C ILE A 138 10.52 -10.80 19.10
N GLN A 139 11.66 -10.38 18.51
CA GLN A 139 12.99 -10.88 18.88
C GLN A 139 13.24 -10.74 20.39
N LYS A 140 13.02 -9.55 20.92
CA LYS A 140 13.24 -9.26 22.34
C LYS A 140 12.36 -10.11 23.25
N ARG A 141 11.14 -10.41 22.83
CA ARG A 141 10.15 -11.12 23.65
C ARG A 141 10.30 -12.63 23.62
N PHE A 142 10.61 -13.18 22.46
CA PHE A 142 10.64 -14.63 22.25
C PHE A 142 12.05 -15.21 22.05
N GLY A 143 13.08 -14.38 21.95
CA GLY A 143 14.45 -14.83 21.74
C GLY A 143 14.69 -15.42 20.36
N ILE A 144 13.94 -14.96 19.35
CA ILE A 144 14.19 -15.35 17.96
C ILE A 144 15.39 -14.59 17.39
N GLU A 145 15.84 -15.03 16.22
CA GLU A 145 16.84 -14.31 15.42
C GLU A 145 16.19 -13.63 14.22
N ILE A 146 16.70 -12.45 13.85
CA ILE A 146 16.27 -11.73 12.64
C ILE A 146 17.41 -11.79 11.64
N ASP A 147 17.12 -12.32 10.45
CA ASP A 147 18.00 -12.32 9.30
C ASP A 147 17.58 -11.23 8.32
N TYR A 148 18.53 -10.76 7.53
CA TYR A 148 18.29 -9.79 6.48
C TYR A 148 18.87 -10.28 5.17
N PHE A 149 18.12 -10.14 4.07
CA PHE A 149 18.66 -10.35 2.74
C PHE A 149 18.77 -9.01 1.98
N PRO A 150 19.84 -8.81 1.17
CA PRO A 150 20.16 -7.54 0.57
C PRO A 150 19.35 -7.29 -0.72
N LEU A 151 18.04 -7.08 -0.58
CA LEU A 151 17.10 -6.86 -1.69
C LEU A 151 17.48 -5.65 -2.55
N THR A 152 18.12 -4.62 -1.96
CA THR A 152 18.65 -3.46 -2.69
C THR A 152 19.60 -3.84 -3.82
N ASN A 153 20.27 -5.00 -3.75
CA ASN A 153 21.14 -5.49 -4.83
C ASN A 153 20.35 -5.88 -6.09
N THR A 154 19.07 -6.20 -5.94
CA THR A 154 18.18 -6.56 -7.06
C THR A 154 17.26 -5.41 -7.47
N ARG A 155 17.50 -4.18 -6.99
CA ARG A 155 16.59 -3.05 -7.22
C ARG A 155 16.32 -2.72 -8.70
N ASN A 156 17.15 -3.23 -9.59
CA ASN A 156 17.00 -3.08 -11.04
C ASN A 156 16.39 -4.32 -11.72
N SER A 157 16.01 -5.34 -10.95
CA SER A 157 15.25 -6.48 -11.47
C SER A 157 13.78 -6.15 -11.61
N SER A 158 13.13 -6.70 -12.64
CA SER A 158 11.69 -6.64 -12.87
C SER A 158 10.96 -7.73 -12.08
N ALA A 159 9.67 -7.54 -11.79
CA ALA A 159 8.82 -8.57 -11.20
C ALA A 159 8.48 -9.70 -12.19
N ASP A 160 8.65 -9.44 -13.48
CA ASP A 160 8.32 -10.38 -14.56
C ASP A 160 9.58 -10.91 -15.25
N GLY A 161 9.47 -12.11 -15.81
CA GLY A 161 10.54 -12.73 -16.62
C GLY A 161 11.73 -13.29 -15.81
N ASN A 162 12.88 -13.43 -16.46
CA ASN A 162 14.09 -14.03 -15.86
C ASN A 162 14.65 -13.22 -14.68
N ASP A 163 14.36 -11.92 -14.62
CA ASP A 163 14.81 -11.06 -13.53
C ASP A 163 14.10 -11.36 -12.21
N SER A 164 12.88 -11.90 -12.26
CA SER A 164 12.14 -12.33 -11.08
C SER A 164 12.83 -13.48 -10.34
N GLU A 165 13.51 -14.37 -11.06
CA GLU A 165 14.28 -15.48 -10.49
C GLU A 165 15.40 -14.98 -9.58
N ALA A 166 16.07 -13.89 -9.95
CA ALA A 166 17.17 -13.33 -9.15
C ALA A 166 16.72 -12.89 -7.75
N VAL A 167 15.49 -12.35 -7.61
CA VAL A 167 14.92 -11.98 -6.32
C VAL A 167 14.58 -13.21 -5.49
N VAL A 168 13.97 -14.22 -6.10
CA VAL A 168 13.62 -15.48 -5.43
C VAL A 168 14.86 -16.23 -4.98
N ASP A 169 15.85 -16.36 -5.85
CA ASP A 169 17.12 -17.04 -5.55
C ASP A 169 17.85 -16.36 -4.40
N LEU A 170 17.90 -15.01 -4.42
CA LEU A 170 18.50 -14.23 -3.35
C LEU A 170 17.81 -14.49 -2.02
N LEU A 171 16.48 -14.48 -1.99
CA LEU A 171 15.70 -14.77 -0.79
C LEU A 171 15.97 -16.21 -0.29
N VAL A 172 15.88 -17.20 -1.19
CA VAL A 172 16.07 -18.63 -0.84
C VAL A 172 17.46 -18.89 -0.27
N GLN A 173 18.51 -18.23 -0.80
CA GLN A 173 19.88 -18.34 -0.27
C GLN A 173 20.00 -17.82 1.17
N HIS A 174 19.07 -16.97 1.63
CA HIS A 174 19.08 -16.41 2.98
C HIS A 174 18.12 -17.12 3.94
N LEU A 175 17.29 -18.07 3.45
CA LEU A 175 16.51 -18.93 4.34
C LEU A 175 17.45 -19.84 5.14
N GLN A 176 17.27 -19.82 6.46
CA GLN A 176 18.07 -20.61 7.41
C GLN A 176 17.22 -21.76 7.99
N PRO A 177 17.85 -22.80 8.51
CA PRO A 177 17.13 -23.75 9.37
C PRO A 177 16.39 -22.99 10.48
N LYS A 178 15.14 -23.35 10.73
CA LYS A 178 14.22 -22.66 11.67
C LYS A 178 13.71 -21.27 11.22
N THR A 179 13.91 -20.85 9.99
CA THR A 179 13.15 -19.71 9.47
C THR A 179 11.67 -20.10 9.47
N ARG A 180 10.85 -19.34 10.22
CA ARG A 180 9.42 -19.60 10.37
C ARG A 180 8.58 -18.68 9.49
N MET A 181 9.09 -17.50 9.21
CA MET A 181 8.38 -16.49 8.44
C MET A 181 9.36 -15.62 7.66
N VAL A 182 8.97 -15.27 6.45
CA VAL A 182 9.50 -14.13 5.69
C VAL A 182 8.48 -13.01 5.79
N MET A 183 8.91 -11.79 6.12
CA MET A 183 8.06 -10.61 6.03
C MET A 183 8.73 -9.59 5.10
N LEU A 184 8.00 -9.17 4.07
CA LEU A 184 8.52 -8.31 3.01
C LEU A 184 7.47 -7.34 2.47
N SER A 185 7.93 -6.22 1.90
CA SER A 185 7.09 -5.27 1.17
C SER A 185 6.82 -5.77 -0.24
N HIS A 186 5.55 -5.79 -0.71
CA HIS A 186 5.23 -6.16 -2.11
C HIS A 186 5.75 -5.12 -3.11
N ILE A 187 5.66 -3.84 -2.77
CA ILE A 187 6.39 -2.75 -3.45
C ILE A 187 7.30 -2.10 -2.42
N CYS A 188 8.59 -2.11 -2.69
CA CYS A 188 9.59 -1.48 -1.82
C CYS A 188 9.34 0.03 -1.73
N TRP A 189 9.11 0.51 -0.51
CA TRP A 189 8.70 1.90 -0.26
C TRP A 189 9.76 2.94 -0.63
N ASN A 190 11.03 2.53 -0.66
CA ASN A 190 12.19 3.39 -0.93
C ASN A 190 12.72 3.29 -2.36
N THR A 191 12.55 2.15 -3.05
CA THR A 191 13.04 1.97 -4.43
C THR A 191 11.93 1.96 -5.48
N GLY A 192 10.69 1.61 -5.09
CA GLY A 192 9.59 1.38 -6.01
C GLY A 192 9.63 0.03 -6.73
N GLN A 193 10.57 -0.86 -6.36
CA GLN A 193 10.64 -2.21 -6.93
C GLN A 193 9.39 -3.02 -6.55
N VAL A 194 8.81 -3.71 -7.51
CA VAL A 194 7.73 -4.68 -7.31
C VAL A 194 8.34 -6.08 -7.17
N LEU A 195 7.90 -6.84 -6.19
CA LEU A 195 8.42 -8.19 -5.93
C LEU A 195 7.53 -9.27 -6.57
N PRO A 196 8.10 -10.37 -7.06
CA PRO A 196 7.38 -11.49 -7.67
C PRO A 196 6.71 -12.37 -6.59
N LEU A 197 5.66 -11.85 -5.97
CA LEU A 197 5.09 -12.39 -4.73
C LEU A 197 4.70 -13.88 -4.83
N LYS A 198 4.04 -14.28 -5.93
CA LYS A 198 3.64 -15.68 -6.12
C LYS A 198 4.83 -16.63 -6.13
N ALA A 199 5.90 -16.27 -6.82
CA ALA A 199 7.12 -17.09 -6.87
C ALA A 199 7.82 -17.14 -5.51
N ILE A 200 7.83 -16.04 -4.77
CA ILE A 200 8.35 -15.95 -3.40
C ILE A 200 7.52 -16.84 -2.47
N SER A 201 6.18 -16.72 -2.49
CA SER A 201 5.30 -17.53 -1.64
C SER A 201 5.52 -19.02 -1.88
N LYS A 202 5.54 -19.43 -3.14
CA LYS A 202 5.82 -20.82 -3.51
C LYS A 202 7.17 -21.31 -2.96
N ALA A 203 8.24 -20.54 -3.17
CA ALA A 203 9.59 -20.94 -2.72
C ALA A 203 9.71 -21.04 -1.19
N CYS A 204 8.99 -20.19 -0.45
CA CYS A 204 8.90 -20.23 1.00
C CYS A 204 8.09 -21.43 1.48
N HIS A 205 6.92 -21.68 0.88
CA HIS A 205 6.06 -22.83 1.24
C HIS A 205 6.73 -24.17 0.96
N ASP A 206 7.54 -24.29 -0.11
CA ASP A 206 8.37 -25.48 -0.39
C ASP A 206 9.35 -25.81 0.78
N GLN A 207 9.59 -24.83 1.68
CA GLN A 207 10.42 -24.97 2.88
C GLN A 207 9.65 -24.83 4.20
N ASN A 208 8.31 -24.84 4.17
CA ASN A 208 7.41 -24.66 5.32
C ASN A 208 7.61 -23.31 6.02
N VAL A 209 7.88 -22.25 5.27
CA VAL A 209 8.07 -20.87 5.76
C VAL A 209 6.84 -20.03 5.37
N LEU A 210 6.25 -19.34 6.36
CA LEU A 210 5.12 -18.44 6.14
C LEU A 210 5.57 -17.15 5.45
N VAL A 211 4.67 -16.55 4.65
CA VAL A 211 4.91 -15.30 3.94
C VAL A 211 3.94 -14.23 4.42
N ALA A 212 4.46 -13.20 5.07
CA ALA A 212 3.72 -12.03 5.48
C ALA A 212 4.13 -10.80 4.64
N VAL A 213 3.14 -10.06 4.16
CA VAL A 213 3.36 -8.99 3.17
C VAL A 213 2.93 -7.65 3.74
N ASP A 214 3.88 -6.70 3.75
CA ASP A 214 3.56 -5.27 3.85
C ASP A 214 3.09 -4.77 2.48
N ALA A 215 1.80 -4.56 2.34
CA ALA A 215 1.15 -4.13 1.12
C ALA A 215 0.78 -2.64 1.12
N ALA A 216 1.44 -1.83 1.96
CA ALA A 216 1.14 -0.41 2.09
C ALA A 216 1.29 0.39 0.79
N GLN A 217 2.08 -0.09 -0.16
CA GLN A 217 2.33 0.58 -1.44
C GLN A 217 1.68 -0.14 -2.65
N SER A 218 1.14 -1.34 -2.47
CA SER A 218 0.64 -2.15 -3.58
C SER A 218 -0.87 -2.07 -3.80
N VAL A 219 -1.64 -1.96 -2.72
CA VAL A 219 -3.11 -1.83 -2.79
C VAL A 219 -3.50 -0.48 -3.38
N GLY A 220 -4.25 -0.51 -4.47
CA GLY A 220 -4.60 0.67 -5.27
C GLY A 220 -3.62 0.99 -6.40
N VAL A 221 -2.48 0.30 -6.47
CA VAL A 221 -1.49 0.37 -7.58
C VAL A 221 -1.57 -0.88 -8.44
N LEU A 222 -1.28 -2.05 -7.86
CA LEU A 222 -1.23 -3.30 -8.61
C LEU A 222 -2.62 -3.89 -8.85
N PRO A 223 -2.86 -4.55 -9.99
CA PRO A 223 -4.02 -5.41 -10.18
C PRO A 223 -3.80 -6.70 -9.36
N LEU A 224 -4.57 -6.86 -8.28
CA LEU A 224 -4.35 -7.91 -7.30
C LEU A 224 -5.43 -8.99 -7.36
N ASN A 225 -4.99 -10.24 -7.34
CA ASN A 225 -5.75 -11.42 -6.96
C ASN A 225 -5.02 -12.09 -5.79
N LEU A 226 -5.52 -11.92 -4.57
CA LEU A 226 -4.79 -12.36 -3.38
C LEU A 226 -4.78 -13.89 -3.24
N ALA A 227 -5.81 -14.59 -3.70
CA ALA A 227 -5.82 -16.04 -3.72
C ALA A 227 -4.68 -16.61 -4.59
N ASP A 228 -4.41 -15.95 -5.74
CA ASP A 228 -3.34 -16.37 -6.66
C ASP A 228 -1.93 -16.01 -6.14
N SER A 229 -1.80 -15.09 -5.19
CA SER A 229 -0.51 -14.70 -4.60
C SER A 229 0.07 -15.76 -3.67
N GLU A 230 -0.78 -16.60 -3.10
CA GLU A 230 -0.44 -17.63 -2.10
C GLU A 230 0.26 -17.05 -0.84
N ALA A 231 0.16 -15.73 -0.61
CA ALA A 231 0.70 -15.11 0.61
C ALA A 231 -0.18 -15.47 1.81
N ASP A 232 0.44 -15.85 2.93
CA ASP A 232 -0.28 -16.23 4.15
C ASP A 232 -0.95 -15.02 4.82
N PHE A 233 -0.27 -13.86 4.79
CA PHE A 233 -0.76 -12.60 5.33
C PHE A 233 -0.49 -11.47 4.34
N TYR A 234 -1.51 -10.62 4.09
CA TYR A 234 -1.36 -9.46 3.22
C TYR A 234 -1.98 -8.24 3.88
N ALA A 235 -1.14 -7.43 4.53
CA ALA A 235 -1.57 -6.28 5.33
C ALA A 235 -1.49 -4.98 4.54
N PHE A 236 -2.55 -4.18 4.56
CA PHE A 236 -2.59 -2.93 3.80
C PHE A 236 -3.33 -1.80 4.50
N THR A 237 -3.14 -0.60 3.98
CA THR A 237 -3.84 0.61 4.38
C THR A 237 -4.60 1.20 3.19
N THR A 238 -5.70 1.89 3.47
CA THR A 238 -6.57 2.43 2.43
C THR A 238 -6.31 3.90 2.12
N HIS A 239 -5.67 4.63 3.04
CA HIS A 239 -5.45 6.07 2.94
C HIS A 239 -4.35 6.51 1.96
N LYS A 240 -3.62 5.57 1.34
CA LYS A 240 -2.59 5.88 0.34
C LYS A 240 -3.20 5.88 -1.07
N TRP A 241 -3.03 4.80 -1.79
CA TRP A 241 -3.39 4.71 -3.21
C TRP A 241 -4.89 4.50 -3.48
N TRP A 242 -5.68 4.08 -2.50
CA TRP A 242 -7.14 4.12 -2.60
C TRP A 242 -7.74 5.49 -2.26
N CYS A 243 -6.92 6.46 -1.81
CA CYS A 243 -7.38 7.81 -1.50
C CYS A 243 -8.54 7.85 -0.48
N SER A 244 -8.52 6.94 0.47
CA SER A 244 -9.53 6.73 1.52
C SER A 244 -9.16 7.48 2.81
N PRO A 245 -10.05 7.56 3.81
CA PRO A 245 -9.71 8.15 5.10
C PRO A 245 -8.55 7.43 5.82
N LEU A 246 -7.82 8.19 6.64
CA LEU A 246 -6.89 7.65 7.64
C LEU A 246 -7.66 6.82 8.69
N GLY A 247 -6.98 5.85 9.28
CA GLY A 247 -7.56 5.01 10.32
C GLY A 247 -8.31 3.80 9.79
N LEU A 248 -8.14 3.47 8.51
CA LEU A 248 -8.67 2.27 7.88
C LEU A 248 -7.59 1.50 7.14
N GLY A 249 -7.61 0.20 7.31
CA GLY A 249 -6.79 -0.79 6.64
C GLY A 249 -7.43 -2.15 6.75
N ALA A 250 -6.77 -3.17 6.23
CA ALA A 250 -7.18 -4.54 6.46
C ALA A 250 -5.99 -5.50 6.34
N LEU A 251 -6.22 -6.71 6.80
CA LEU A 251 -5.35 -7.86 6.67
C LEU A 251 -6.14 -8.96 5.96
N TYR A 252 -5.62 -9.44 4.84
CA TYR A 252 -6.04 -10.71 4.26
C TYR A 252 -5.24 -11.82 4.93
N ILE A 253 -5.92 -12.92 5.24
CA ILE A 253 -5.30 -14.12 5.81
C ILE A 253 -5.71 -15.31 4.94
N LEU A 254 -4.72 -16.10 4.55
CA LEU A 254 -4.94 -17.32 3.78
C LEU A 254 -5.80 -18.29 4.61
N PRO A 255 -6.92 -18.82 4.07
CA PRO A 255 -7.85 -19.65 4.84
C PRO A 255 -7.23 -20.87 5.50
N GLU A 256 -6.24 -21.45 4.84
CA GLU A 256 -5.57 -22.69 5.23
C GLU A 256 -4.84 -22.57 6.58
N ILE A 257 -4.40 -21.34 6.94
CA ILE A 257 -3.66 -21.13 8.20
C ILE A 257 -4.53 -20.67 9.37
N PHE A 258 -5.85 -20.45 9.19
CA PHE A 258 -6.71 -19.91 10.27
C PHE A 258 -6.70 -20.73 11.56
N ASP A 259 -6.59 -22.05 11.46
CA ASP A 259 -6.58 -22.94 12.62
C ASP A 259 -5.16 -23.07 13.24
N GLU A 260 -4.11 -22.58 12.58
CA GLU A 260 -2.71 -22.67 13.02
C GLU A 260 -2.22 -21.41 13.75
N ILE A 261 -2.98 -20.30 13.63
CA ILE A 261 -2.58 -19.01 14.16
C ILE A 261 -3.53 -18.53 15.26
N GLU A 262 -2.98 -17.85 16.27
CA GLU A 262 -3.74 -17.38 17.43
C GLU A 262 -3.76 -15.85 17.53
N PRO A 263 -4.92 -15.23 17.91
CA PRO A 263 -5.01 -13.81 18.09
C PRO A 263 -4.32 -13.37 19.38
N VAL A 264 -3.44 -12.38 19.30
CA VAL A 264 -2.71 -11.83 20.46
C VAL A 264 -3.50 -10.74 21.16
N PHE A 265 -4.09 -9.82 20.38
CA PHE A 265 -5.05 -8.86 20.90
C PHE A 265 -6.44 -9.41 20.69
N VAL A 266 -7.14 -9.65 21.79
CA VAL A 266 -8.44 -10.30 21.76
C VAL A 266 -9.52 -9.41 22.32
N GLY A 267 -10.73 -9.55 21.76
CA GLY A 267 -11.89 -8.84 22.21
C GLY A 267 -13.16 -9.54 21.78
N TRP A 268 -14.30 -8.94 22.07
CA TRP A 268 -15.60 -9.56 21.86
C TRP A 268 -15.94 -9.86 20.40
N ARG A 269 -15.34 -9.13 19.44
CA ARG A 269 -15.58 -9.36 18.00
C ARG A 269 -14.98 -10.65 17.48
N GLY A 270 -13.86 -11.08 18.04
CA GLY A 270 -13.21 -12.34 17.70
C GLY A 270 -13.90 -13.58 18.27
N LEU A 271 -14.91 -13.40 19.10
CA LEU A 271 -15.61 -14.47 19.77
C LEU A 271 -16.84 -14.97 18.99
N THR A 272 -17.15 -16.25 19.18
CA THR A 272 -18.41 -16.86 18.72
C THR A 272 -19.10 -17.58 19.88
N GLY A 273 -20.40 -17.85 19.75
CA GLY A 273 -21.17 -18.52 20.78
C GLY A 273 -21.43 -17.66 22.02
N LYS A 274 -21.35 -18.26 23.21
CA LYS A 274 -21.55 -17.55 24.47
C LYS A 274 -20.29 -16.81 24.90
N TYR A 275 -20.46 -15.59 25.36
CA TYR A 275 -19.32 -14.84 25.90
C TYR A 275 -18.77 -15.50 27.16
N PRO A 276 -17.42 -15.53 27.32
CA PRO A 276 -16.82 -16.04 28.54
C PRO A 276 -17.19 -15.16 29.74
N THR A 277 -17.37 -15.81 30.88
CA THR A 277 -17.63 -15.14 32.16
C THR A 277 -16.73 -15.73 33.23
N SER A 278 -16.65 -15.12 34.43
CA SER A 278 -15.88 -15.66 35.55
C SER A 278 -16.32 -17.07 35.96
N HIS A 279 -17.58 -17.42 35.70
CA HIS A 279 -18.18 -18.72 36.04
C HIS A 279 -18.13 -19.72 34.86
N ASN A 280 -17.92 -19.22 33.64
CA ASN A 280 -17.74 -20.02 32.43
C ASN A 280 -16.66 -19.40 31.57
N PRO A 281 -15.36 -19.69 31.83
CA PRO A 281 -14.24 -19.07 31.16
C PRO A 281 -13.92 -19.69 29.79
N ILE A 282 -14.86 -20.38 29.15
CA ILE A 282 -14.67 -21.01 27.85
C ILE A 282 -14.68 -19.95 26.76
N VAL A 283 -13.60 -19.88 25.99
CA VAL A 283 -13.45 -19.01 24.82
C VAL A 283 -13.64 -19.85 23.56
N GLN A 284 -14.48 -19.35 22.65
CA GLN A 284 -14.67 -19.90 21.32
C GLN A 284 -14.34 -18.83 20.30
N TRP A 285 -13.31 -19.07 19.49
CA TRP A 285 -12.88 -18.15 18.46
C TRP A 285 -13.73 -18.31 17.18
N ARG A 286 -13.91 -17.20 16.50
CA ARG A 286 -14.39 -17.22 15.11
C ARG A 286 -13.40 -17.97 14.23
N LYS A 287 -13.92 -18.53 13.13
CA LYS A 287 -13.11 -19.24 12.11
C LYS A 287 -12.99 -18.43 10.82
N ASP A 288 -12.92 -17.13 10.95
CA ASP A 288 -12.81 -16.17 9.86
C ASP A 288 -11.91 -14.99 10.28
N GLY A 289 -11.64 -14.05 9.38
CA GLY A 289 -10.80 -12.88 9.64
C GLY A 289 -11.22 -12.06 10.85
N ALA A 290 -12.51 -12.09 11.27
CA ALA A 290 -12.93 -11.39 12.46
C ALA A 290 -12.36 -11.98 13.76
N LYS A 291 -11.72 -13.17 13.73
CA LYS A 291 -10.92 -13.73 14.83
C LYS A 291 -9.90 -12.73 15.38
N PHE A 292 -9.36 -11.88 14.52
CA PHE A 292 -8.30 -10.91 14.82
C PHE A 292 -8.82 -9.49 15.06
N GLU A 293 -10.13 -9.27 15.01
CA GLU A 293 -10.76 -7.98 15.32
C GLU A 293 -11.10 -7.89 16.81
N VAL A 294 -10.76 -6.75 17.42
CA VAL A 294 -10.82 -6.63 18.88
C VAL A 294 -12.18 -6.17 19.39
N ALA A 295 -12.64 -4.98 18.96
CA ALA A 295 -13.81 -4.33 19.55
C ALA A 295 -14.50 -3.38 18.56
N SER A 296 -15.12 -2.32 19.09
CA SER A 296 -15.74 -1.26 18.30
C SER A 296 -14.72 -0.60 17.38
N SER A 297 -15.17 -0.23 16.19
CA SER A 297 -14.35 0.41 15.16
C SER A 297 -14.97 1.76 14.76
N THR A 298 -14.32 2.49 13.86
CA THR A 298 -14.81 3.78 13.37
C THR A 298 -15.76 3.58 12.20
N TYR A 299 -16.96 3.03 12.47
CA TYR A 299 -17.96 2.68 11.45
C TYR A 299 -18.32 3.84 10.51
N ALA A 300 -18.25 5.08 11.01
CA ALA A 300 -18.54 6.27 10.22
C ALA A 300 -17.60 6.48 9.02
N LEU A 301 -16.41 5.85 9.00
CA LEU A 301 -15.43 5.95 7.92
C LEU A 301 -15.64 4.88 6.84
N TYR A 302 -16.43 3.85 7.08
CA TYR A 302 -16.52 2.70 6.19
C TYR A 302 -17.15 3.04 4.83
N GLU A 303 -18.24 3.82 4.82
CA GLU A 303 -18.83 4.29 3.56
C GLU A 303 -17.85 5.14 2.76
N ALA A 304 -17.07 6.00 3.42
CA ALA A 304 -16.08 6.84 2.74
C ALA A 304 -15.00 6.02 2.01
N MET A 305 -14.57 4.90 2.59
CA MET A 305 -13.65 3.97 1.93
C MET A 305 -14.31 3.31 0.71
N ARG A 306 -15.56 2.81 0.83
CA ARG A 306 -16.28 2.22 -0.28
C ARG A 306 -16.50 3.22 -1.43
N ILE A 307 -16.81 4.47 -1.09
CA ILE A 307 -16.92 5.57 -2.07
C ILE A 307 -15.58 5.78 -2.78
N ALA A 308 -14.46 5.79 -2.07
CA ALA A 308 -13.14 5.97 -2.66
C ALA A 308 -12.80 4.83 -3.65
N ILE A 309 -13.07 3.57 -3.28
CA ILE A 309 -12.91 2.40 -4.17
C ILE A 309 -13.83 2.53 -5.41
N ALA A 310 -15.12 2.80 -5.19
CA ALA A 310 -16.09 2.94 -6.28
C ALA A 310 -15.73 4.09 -7.22
N HIS A 311 -15.21 5.19 -6.66
CA HIS A 311 -14.76 6.34 -7.45
C HIS A 311 -13.55 6.00 -8.32
N ALA A 312 -12.55 5.31 -7.77
CA ALA A 312 -11.44 4.81 -8.57
C ALA A 312 -11.91 3.85 -9.69
N ASN A 313 -12.83 2.94 -9.37
CA ASN A 313 -13.39 1.99 -10.34
C ASN A 313 -14.26 2.65 -11.42
N SER A 314 -14.87 3.80 -11.13
CA SER A 314 -15.63 4.55 -12.15
C SER A 314 -14.74 5.15 -13.24
N TRP A 315 -13.47 5.44 -12.95
CA TRP A 315 -12.50 5.89 -13.95
C TRP A 315 -11.95 4.76 -14.81
N GLY A 316 -11.76 3.57 -14.23
CA GLY A 316 -11.25 2.41 -14.97
C GLY A 316 -10.98 1.22 -14.06
N THR A 317 -10.74 0.06 -14.68
CA THR A 317 -10.37 -1.18 -13.97
C THR A 317 -9.01 -1.03 -13.25
N GLN A 318 -8.71 -1.92 -12.31
CA GLN A 318 -7.38 -1.96 -11.65
C GLN A 318 -6.24 -2.02 -12.69
N MET A 319 -6.39 -2.86 -13.73
CA MET A 319 -5.39 -3.00 -14.80
C MET A 319 -5.21 -1.69 -15.59
N GLN A 320 -6.29 -0.99 -15.92
CA GLN A 320 -6.20 0.30 -16.63
C GLN A 320 -5.53 1.38 -15.79
N ARG A 321 -5.86 1.46 -14.50
CA ARG A 321 -5.19 2.36 -13.56
C ARG A 321 -3.70 2.04 -13.44
N TYR A 322 -3.35 0.77 -13.30
CA TYR A 322 -1.98 0.28 -13.24
C TYR A 322 -1.18 0.65 -14.49
N GLN A 323 -1.72 0.35 -15.68
CA GLN A 323 -1.08 0.70 -16.95
C GLN A 323 -0.80 2.19 -17.06
N ARG A 324 -1.76 3.05 -16.65
CA ARG A 324 -1.55 4.50 -16.62
C ARG A 324 -0.46 4.90 -15.62
N ILE A 325 -0.48 4.34 -14.41
CA ILE A 325 0.57 4.60 -13.41
C ILE A 325 1.95 4.26 -13.97
N CYS A 326 2.13 3.09 -14.57
CA CYS A 326 3.39 2.67 -15.17
C CYS A 326 3.83 3.58 -16.33
N GLN A 327 2.89 3.98 -17.20
CA GLN A 327 3.17 4.90 -18.30
C GLN A 327 3.66 6.26 -17.77
N LEU A 328 2.96 6.85 -16.81
CA LEU A 328 3.33 8.14 -16.22
C LEU A 328 4.63 8.05 -15.41
N SER A 329 4.84 6.96 -14.69
CA SER A 329 6.08 6.68 -13.95
C SER A 329 7.28 6.59 -14.90
N LYS A 330 7.11 5.91 -16.02
CA LYS A 330 8.14 5.83 -17.06
C LYS A 330 8.49 7.22 -17.62
N ILE A 331 7.47 8.02 -17.97
CA ILE A 331 7.67 9.38 -18.48
C ILE A 331 8.43 10.25 -17.47
N LEU A 332 8.02 10.23 -16.21
CA LEU A 332 8.70 11.00 -15.17
C LEU A 332 10.13 10.50 -14.95
N TRP A 333 10.32 9.19 -14.88
CA TRP A 333 11.65 8.59 -14.68
C TRP A 333 12.60 8.95 -15.82
N GLU A 334 12.20 8.77 -17.09
CA GLU A 334 13.02 9.09 -18.27
C GLU A 334 13.45 10.57 -18.28
N ARG A 335 12.55 11.46 -17.90
CA ARG A 335 12.85 12.89 -17.88
C ARG A 335 13.76 13.30 -16.72
N LEU A 336 13.62 12.68 -15.56
CA LEU A 336 14.52 12.90 -14.42
C LEU A 336 15.90 12.31 -14.69
N ASP A 337 15.98 11.09 -15.24
CA ASP A 337 17.24 10.39 -15.54
C ASP A 337 18.06 11.10 -16.63
N ALA A 338 17.39 11.87 -17.49
CA ALA A 338 18.06 12.70 -18.49
C ALA A 338 18.77 13.94 -17.91
N LEU A 339 18.50 14.30 -16.65
CA LEU A 339 19.11 15.47 -16.01
C LEU A 339 20.46 15.09 -15.38
N PRO A 340 21.58 15.74 -15.74
CA PRO A 340 22.92 15.33 -15.32
C PRO A 340 23.18 15.42 -13.82
N HIS A 341 22.37 16.18 -13.08
CA HIS A 341 22.45 16.35 -11.62
C HIS A 341 21.39 15.52 -10.87
N ILE A 342 20.69 14.61 -11.55
CA ILE A 342 19.72 13.71 -10.91
C ILE A 342 20.25 12.27 -11.02
N ASP A 343 20.25 11.58 -9.90
CA ASP A 343 20.62 10.17 -9.79
C ASP A 343 19.36 9.36 -9.40
N CYS A 344 18.70 8.70 -10.35
CA CYS A 344 17.60 7.81 -10.09
C CYS A 344 18.07 6.57 -9.30
N ILE A 345 17.36 6.20 -8.22
CA ILE A 345 17.73 5.05 -7.38
C ILE A 345 17.65 3.74 -8.17
N ARG A 346 16.70 3.61 -9.10
CA ARG A 346 16.62 2.52 -10.06
C ARG A 346 17.18 2.98 -11.40
N GLN A 347 17.88 2.07 -12.08
CA GLN A 347 18.42 2.29 -13.43
C GLN A 347 17.39 1.99 -14.54
N LEU A 348 16.24 1.48 -14.19
CA LEU A 348 15.10 1.19 -15.06
C LEU A 348 13.85 1.88 -14.52
N PRO A 349 12.89 2.23 -15.40
CA PRO A 349 11.61 2.75 -14.97
C PRO A 349 10.95 1.81 -13.94
N PRO A 350 10.43 2.31 -12.83
CA PRO A 350 9.77 1.46 -11.85
C PRO A 350 8.44 0.91 -12.40
N GLU A 351 8.11 -0.31 -12.01
CA GLU A 351 6.83 -0.98 -12.30
C GLU A 351 5.74 -0.60 -11.29
N SER A 352 5.91 0.54 -10.66
CA SER A 352 5.01 1.09 -9.65
C SER A 352 4.91 2.60 -9.81
N GLY A 353 4.09 3.24 -8.97
CA GLY A 353 3.99 4.70 -8.93
C GLY A 353 5.13 5.40 -8.17
N LEU A 354 6.15 4.70 -7.68
CA LEU A 354 7.20 5.28 -6.83
C LEU A 354 8.49 5.49 -7.61
N ILE A 355 8.91 6.76 -7.75
CA ILE A 355 10.16 7.16 -8.37
C ILE A 355 11.03 7.83 -7.30
N SER A 356 12.10 7.17 -6.87
CA SER A 356 13.07 7.70 -5.91
C SER A 356 14.33 8.16 -6.63
N PHE A 357 14.82 9.34 -6.29
CA PHE A 357 15.98 9.96 -6.93
C PHE A 357 16.72 10.90 -5.97
N LYS A 358 18.01 11.07 -6.20
CA LYS A 358 18.87 12.03 -5.50
C LYS A 358 19.15 13.23 -6.38
N VAL A 359 19.27 14.40 -5.75
CA VAL A 359 19.85 15.59 -6.40
C VAL A 359 21.33 15.59 -6.07
N ASN A 360 22.18 15.49 -7.09
CA ASN A 360 23.63 15.52 -6.95
C ASN A 360 24.08 16.97 -6.72
N GLN A 361 24.41 17.26 -5.48
CA GLN A 361 24.74 18.62 -5.00
C GLN A 361 26.04 19.19 -5.60
N GLU A 362 26.94 18.33 -6.07
CA GLU A 362 28.21 18.73 -6.70
C GLU A 362 27.99 19.18 -8.15
N LEU A 363 27.09 18.53 -8.86
CA LEU A 363 26.78 18.86 -10.27
C LEU A 363 25.75 19.97 -10.40
N ALA A 364 24.86 20.14 -9.42
CA ALA A 364 23.83 21.14 -9.43
C ALA A 364 24.38 22.55 -9.15
N GLN A 365 23.93 23.53 -9.90
CA GLN A 365 24.44 24.92 -9.81
C GLN A 365 23.59 25.79 -8.86
N SER A 366 22.29 25.50 -8.77
CA SER A 366 21.38 26.31 -7.97
C SER A 366 21.57 26.15 -6.45
N ALA A 367 21.31 27.21 -5.70
CA ALA A 367 21.43 27.18 -4.23
C ALA A 367 20.43 26.21 -3.57
N ILE A 368 19.28 25.96 -4.19
CA ILE A 368 18.28 25.02 -3.68
C ILE A 368 18.76 23.57 -3.82
N ALA A 369 19.36 23.22 -4.93
CA ALA A 369 19.85 21.87 -5.20
C ALA A 369 20.99 21.44 -4.27
N LYS A 370 21.69 22.41 -3.64
CA LYS A 370 22.74 22.16 -2.64
C LYS A 370 22.23 21.92 -1.22
N LYS A 371 20.91 21.94 -1.02
CA LYS A 371 20.28 21.70 0.29
C LYS A 371 20.01 20.20 0.48
N PRO A 372 19.91 19.73 1.75
CA PRO A 372 19.40 18.40 2.06
C PRO A 372 18.02 18.16 1.40
N HIS A 373 17.74 16.92 0.96
CA HIS A 373 16.50 16.57 0.25
C HIS A 373 15.23 16.97 1.03
N SER A 374 15.29 16.91 2.37
CA SER A 374 14.17 17.36 3.22
C SER A 374 13.89 18.87 3.10
N LEU A 375 14.91 19.69 2.85
CA LEU A 375 14.74 21.13 2.62
C LEU A 375 14.31 21.43 1.18
N ILE A 376 14.79 20.65 0.20
CA ILE A 376 14.31 20.73 -1.19
C ILE A 376 12.80 20.44 -1.22
N ALA A 377 12.35 19.35 -0.58
CA ALA A 377 10.93 19.01 -0.51
C ALA A 377 10.08 20.12 0.13
N LYS A 378 10.56 20.74 1.23
CA LYS A 378 9.87 21.86 1.88
C LYS A 378 9.79 23.10 0.98
N GLN A 379 10.83 23.37 0.22
CA GLN A 379 10.84 24.52 -0.68
C GLN A 379 9.94 24.31 -1.89
N LEU A 380 9.90 23.10 -2.47
CA LEU A 380 8.94 22.71 -3.51
C LEU A 380 7.50 22.93 -3.04
N GLU A 381 7.19 22.59 -1.79
CA GLU A 381 5.87 22.81 -1.21
C GLU A 381 5.57 24.31 -1.02
N SER A 382 6.49 25.06 -0.40
CA SER A 382 6.23 26.47 -0.04
C SER A 382 6.23 27.43 -1.22
N GLU A 383 7.09 27.22 -2.22
CA GLU A 383 7.28 28.15 -3.34
C GLU A 383 6.51 27.73 -4.60
N HIS A 384 6.30 26.42 -4.80
CA HIS A 384 5.71 25.88 -6.02
C HIS A 384 4.41 25.09 -5.80
N GLN A 385 3.96 24.93 -4.54
CA GLN A 385 2.78 24.15 -4.19
C GLN A 385 2.87 22.67 -4.66
N ILE A 386 4.10 22.13 -4.72
CA ILE A 386 4.38 20.74 -5.11
C ILE A 386 4.66 19.91 -3.87
N LEU A 387 3.83 18.89 -3.62
CA LEU A 387 4.02 17.96 -2.52
C LEU A 387 4.76 16.72 -3.00
N ILE A 388 6.00 16.56 -2.51
CA ILE A 388 6.87 15.40 -2.73
C ILE A 388 7.43 14.91 -1.40
N ARG A 389 7.85 13.66 -1.31
CA ARG A 389 8.41 13.09 -0.07
C ARG A 389 9.93 13.08 -0.09
N ALA A 390 10.57 13.56 0.98
CA ALA A 390 11.96 13.24 1.27
C ALA A 390 12.04 11.96 2.13
N LEU A 391 12.90 11.03 1.77
CA LEU A 391 13.19 9.81 2.50
C LEU A 391 14.50 9.96 3.28
N PRO A 392 14.61 9.43 4.50
CA PRO A 392 15.86 9.51 5.28
C PRO A 392 16.88 8.43 4.89
N ASP A 393 16.40 7.28 4.36
CA ASP A 393 17.22 6.13 3.98
C ASP A 393 16.64 5.41 2.77
N PRO A 394 17.35 5.44 1.62
CA PRO A 394 18.46 6.33 1.34
C PRO A 394 18.00 7.80 1.40
N ASP A 395 18.88 8.74 1.79
CA ASP A 395 18.55 10.18 1.72
C ASP A 395 18.30 10.56 0.25
N CYS A 396 17.02 10.78 -0.08
CA CYS A 396 16.58 11.05 -1.45
C CYS A 396 15.19 11.71 -1.47
N LEU A 397 14.75 12.16 -2.64
CA LEU A 397 13.36 12.52 -2.92
C LEU A 397 12.63 11.30 -3.50
N ARG A 398 11.34 11.20 -3.20
CA ARG A 398 10.46 10.20 -3.79
C ARG A 398 9.19 10.85 -4.31
N ALA A 399 9.02 10.87 -5.63
CA ALA A 399 7.76 11.20 -6.27
C ALA A 399 6.84 9.96 -6.30
N SER A 400 5.56 10.18 -6.01
CA SER A 400 4.53 9.13 -6.10
C SER A 400 3.54 9.51 -7.19
N VAL A 401 3.60 8.80 -8.31
CA VAL A 401 2.72 8.97 -9.48
C VAL A 401 1.48 8.10 -9.33
N HIS A 402 0.32 8.70 -9.45
CA HIS A 402 -0.98 8.06 -9.34
C HIS A 402 -1.73 8.11 -10.68
N TYR A 403 -2.78 7.32 -10.87
CA TYR A 403 -3.61 7.47 -12.10
C TYR A 403 -4.23 8.86 -12.21
N LEU A 404 -4.39 9.60 -11.10
CA LEU A 404 -4.83 10.98 -11.06
C LEU A 404 -3.75 12.00 -11.48
N THR A 405 -2.49 11.61 -11.58
CA THR A 405 -1.41 12.53 -12.01
C THR A 405 -1.60 12.87 -13.48
N SER A 406 -1.49 14.18 -13.82
CA SER A 406 -1.52 14.66 -15.19
C SER A 406 -0.11 14.83 -15.77
N ILE A 407 0.00 14.93 -17.10
CA ILE A 407 1.27 15.30 -17.75
C ILE A 407 1.72 16.69 -17.32
N ALA A 408 0.78 17.63 -17.16
CA ALA A 408 1.10 18.98 -16.67
C ALA A 408 1.72 18.99 -15.27
N ASP A 409 1.30 18.07 -14.37
CA ASP A 409 1.96 17.92 -13.06
C ASP A 409 3.42 17.49 -13.23
N ILE A 410 3.68 16.53 -14.14
CA ILE A 410 5.03 16.06 -14.45
C ILE A 410 5.87 17.18 -15.07
N ASP A 411 5.31 17.90 -16.05
CA ASP A 411 5.98 19.03 -16.71
C ASP A 411 6.43 20.06 -15.69
N LEU A 412 5.56 20.44 -14.77
CA LEU A 412 5.87 21.41 -13.73
C LEU A 412 7.00 20.90 -12.82
N LEU A 413 6.92 19.65 -12.33
CA LEU A 413 7.96 19.09 -11.46
C LEU A 413 9.32 19.05 -12.16
N VAL A 414 9.37 18.55 -13.39
CA VAL A 414 10.62 18.41 -14.16
C VAL A 414 11.22 19.79 -14.49
N SER A 415 10.40 20.77 -14.90
CA SER A 415 10.90 22.13 -15.23
C SER A 415 11.64 22.80 -14.07
N ILE A 416 11.21 22.51 -12.83
CA ILE A 416 11.90 23.04 -11.64
C ILE A 416 13.26 22.36 -11.48
N PHE A 417 13.34 21.03 -11.64
CA PHE A 417 14.63 20.34 -11.56
C PHE A 417 15.54 20.74 -12.73
N GLU A 418 15.03 20.94 -13.95
CA GLU A 418 15.79 21.51 -15.07
C GLU A 418 16.41 22.85 -14.71
N SER A 419 15.71 23.70 -13.99
CA SER A 419 16.22 25.03 -13.56
C SER A 419 17.29 24.96 -12.45
N MET A 420 17.53 23.79 -11.87
CA MET A 420 18.58 23.55 -10.87
C MET A 420 19.95 23.22 -11.47
N ASN A 421 20.00 23.06 -12.80
CA ASN A 421 21.22 22.70 -13.53
C ASN A 421 22.24 23.85 -13.55
#